data_563685d7d216a9216493be3b89578ca1
#
_entry.id   563685d7d216a9216493be3b89578ca1
#
_cell.length_a   1.000
_cell.length_b   1.000
_cell.length_c   1.000
_cell.angle_alpha   90.00
_cell.angle_beta   90.00
_cell.angle_gamma   90.00
#
_symmetry.space_group_name_H-M   'P 1'
#
loop_
_entity.id
_entity.type
_entity.pdbx_description
1 polymer ?
#
loop_
_entity_poly.entity_id
_entity_poly.type
_entity_poly.pdbx_seq_one_letter_code
_entity_poly.pdbx_strand_id
1 'polypeptide(L)'
;SQTYDESKWAKAAAAAKDVIELAKTSGLYELYTIAPKIGTLDMYRPPVHPEYSTKDYPDGWANIDPLLSYKSNFDGSVQGSKNPELIFTRTSDGTGTINDWMYQALPRTISGNNRLCVTQKQVNAYAMNDGRTISEAANTGDYVTTGFTTEAYSENNPFLPAKVSLMYNKREPRFYASIAYNGSVWEAASASEPRYRNQQIFYYRGTEDGKQGFKEECPLTGMTLKKFYNSEDSRTDGGYVIEKTEMTIRYAEIL
;
A
#
# COMPACT_ATOMS: atom_id res chain seq x y z
N SER A 1 0.81 -4.70 31.10
CA SER A 1 1.07 -3.38 31.72
C SER A 1 1.49 -2.39 30.64
N GLN A 2 0.86 -1.23 30.58
CA GLN A 2 1.22 -0.13 29.66
C GLN A 2 2.35 0.75 30.23
N THR A 3 2.88 0.40 31.39
CA THR A 3 3.98 1.13 32.02
C THR A 3 5.27 0.82 31.29
N TYR A 4 6.04 1.87 30.99
CA TYR A 4 7.37 1.73 30.42
C TYR A 4 8.26 0.88 31.33
N ASP A 5 8.99 -0.06 30.74
CA ASP A 5 9.87 -0.99 31.44
C ASP A 5 11.09 -1.30 30.56
N GLU A 6 12.21 -0.73 30.91
CA GLU A 6 13.50 -0.88 30.21
C GLU A 6 13.86 -2.35 29.99
N SER A 7 13.61 -3.20 31.00
CA SER A 7 13.99 -4.62 30.91
C SER A 7 13.21 -5.39 29.85
N LYS A 8 11.97 -4.99 29.57
CA LYS A 8 11.16 -5.58 28.50
C LYS A 8 11.67 -5.15 27.13
N TRP A 9 12.05 -3.87 26.99
CA TRP A 9 12.64 -3.37 25.75
C TRP A 9 13.98 -4.01 25.47
N ALA A 10 14.85 -4.17 26.47
CA ALA A 10 16.11 -4.86 26.33
C ALA A 10 15.96 -6.32 25.87
N LYS A 11 14.96 -7.05 26.43
CA LYS A 11 14.65 -8.42 25.99
C LYS A 11 14.14 -8.46 24.55
N ALA A 12 13.26 -7.53 24.17
CA ALA A 12 12.75 -7.47 22.80
C ALA A 12 13.89 -7.16 21.81
N ALA A 13 14.76 -6.19 22.12
CA ALA A 13 15.91 -5.85 21.29
C ALA A 13 16.90 -7.03 21.16
N ALA A 14 17.16 -7.77 22.25
CA ALA A 14 18.01 -8.95 22.20
C ALA A 14 17.42 -10.03 21.30
N ALA A 15 16.12 -10.33 21.43
CA ALA A 15 15.46 -11.31 20.58
C ALA A 15 15.45 -10.89 19.09
N ALA A 16 15.22 -9.61 18.81
CA ALA A 16 15.32 -9.09 17.44
C ALA A 16 16.73 -9.26 16.87
N LYS A 17 17.76 -8.94 17.66
CA LYS A 17 19.16 -9.12 17.26
C LYS A 17 19.49 -10.59 16.96
N ASP A 18 19.01 -11.53 17.76
CA ASP A 18 19.22 -12.96 17.51
C ASP A 18 18.61 -13.40 16.17
N VAL A 19 17.42 -12.89 15.81
CA VAL A 19 16.81 -13.16 14.51
C VAL A 19 17.62 -12.55 13.36
N ILE A 20 18.13 -11.33 13.53
CA ILE A 20 18.98 -10.64 12.54
C ILE A 20 20.27 -11.43 12.29
N GLU A 21 20.94 -11.88 13.34
CA GLU A 21 22.18 -12.68 13.22
C GLU A 21 21.90 -14.06 12.58
N LEU A 22 20.77 -14.69 12.93
CA LEU A 22 20.34 -15.92 12.29
C LEU A 22 20.08 -15.70 10.79
N ALA A 23 19.39 -14.64 10.42
CA ALA A 23 19.12 -14.30 9.02
C ALA A 23 20.42 -14.10 8.23
N LYS A 24 21.38 -13.34 8.78
CA LYS A 24 22.69 -13.09 8.15
C LYS A 24 23.52 -14.37 7.96
N THR A 25 23.48 -15.26 8.95
CA THR A 25 24.32 -16.50 8.90
C THR A 25 23.69 -17.61 8.08
N SER A 26 22.37 -17.72 8.05
CA SER A 26 21.66 -18.78 7.33
C SER A 26 21.25 -18.40 5.91
N GLY A 27 21.08 -17.11 5.61
CA GLY A 27 20.50 -16.62 4.36
C GLY A 27 19.01 -16.98 4.19
N LEU A 28 18.32 -17.37 5.28
CA LEU A 28 16.92 -17.81 5.21
C LEU A 28 15.94 -16.63 5.12
N TYR A 29 16.29 -15.48 5.66
CA TYR A 29 15.44 -14.31 5.68
C TYR A 29 16.19 -13.09 5.13
N GLU A 30 15.52 -12.36 4.26
CA GLU A 30 16.00 -11.09 3.70
C GLU A 30 14.80 -10.20 3.32
N LEU A 31 15.03 -8.91 3.09
CA LEU A 31 13.98 -8.05 2.56
C LEU A 31 13.69 -8.42 1.11
N TYR A 32 12.40 -8.54 0.80
CA TYR A 32 11.95 -8.82 -0.57
C TYR A 32 12.14 -7.58 -1.45
N THR A 33 12.84 -7.71 -2.55
CA THR A 33 13.10 -6.63 -3.48
C THR A 33 12.72 -6.99 -4.92
N ILE A 34 12.21 -6.02 -5.66
CA ILE A 34 11.92 -6.13 -7.09
C ILE A 34 12.75 -5.08 -7.82
N ALA A 35 13.37 -5.47 -8.94
CA ALA A 35 14.05 -4.54 -9.83
C ALA A 35 13.08 -3.48 -10.39
N PRO A 36 13.55 -2.26 -10.67
CA PRO A 36 12.73 -1.23 -11.26
C PRO A 36 12.18 -1.69 -12.61
N LYS A 37 10.87 -1.51 -12.83
CA LYS A 37 10.29 -1.71 -14.15
C LYS A 37 10.58 -0.49 -15.01
N ILE A 38 10.90 -0.71 -16.28
CA ILE A 38 11.01 0.36 -17.28
C ILE A 38 9.64 1.06 -17.36
N GLY A 39 9.64 2.40 -17.26
CA GLY A 39 8.42 3.20 -17.23
C GLY A 39 7.79 3.43 -15.86
N THR A 40 8.38 2.93 -14.78
CA THR A 40 7.93 3.29 -13.41
C THR A 40 8.19 4.77 -13.18
N LEU A 41 7.15 5.49 -12.72
CA LEU A 41 7.20 6.93 -12.57
C LEU A 41 8.22 7.37 -11.52
N ASP A 42 8.99 8.39 -11.83
CA ASP A 42 9.94 8.99 -10.88
C ASP A 42 9.29 9.49 -9.60
N MET A 43 7.99 9.83 -9.63
CA MET A 43 7.25 10.28 -8.44
C MET A 43 7.10 9.21 -7.35
N TYR A 44 7.32 7.93 -7.66
CA TYR A 44 7.24 6.82 -6.69
C TYR A 44 8.60 6.34 -6.23
N ARG A 45 9.64 6.84 -6.84
CA ARG A 45 10.99 6.60 -6.36
C ARG A 45 11.30 7.60 -5.25
N PRO A 46 12.10 7.23 -4.27
CA PRO A 46 12.68 8.19 -3.35
C PRO A 46 13.36 9.31 -4.14
N PRO A 47 13.38 10.56 -3.66
CA PRO A 47 14.15 11.62 -4.28
C PRO A 47 15.60 11.21 -4.48
N VAL A 48 16.22 11.69 -5.56
CA VAL A 48 17.63 11.44 -5.81
C VAL A 48 18.45 11.90 -4.61
N HIS A 49 19.16 10.99 -3.99
CA HIS A 49 20.07 11.26 -2.88
C HIS A 49 21.50 10.97 -3.33
N PRO A 50 22.44 11.92 -3.20
CA PRO A 50 23.80 11.78 -3.76
C PRO A 50 24.54 10.51 -3.35
N GLU A 51 24.26 10.01 -2.13
CA GLU A 51 24.90 8.83 -1.60
C GLU A 51 24.17 7.52 -1.94
N TYR A 52 22.83 7.48 -1.81
CA TYR A 52 22.07 6.23 -1.85
C TYR A 52 21.43 5.94 -3.20
N SER A 53 21.18 6.98 -4.04
CA SER A 53 20.51 6.79 -5.33
C SER A 53 21.38 6.13 -6.40
N THR A 54 22.70 6.08 -6.18
CA THR A 54 23.69 5.51 -7.11
C THR A 54 24.22 4.14 -6.67
N LYS A 55 23.85 3.68 -5.51
CA LYS A 55 24.25 2.40 -4.95
C LYS A 55 23.11 1.39 -5.06
N ASP A 56 23.45 0.13 -5.27
CA ASP A 56 22.49 -0.96 -5.23
C ASP A 56 22.07 -1.28 -3.79
N TYR A 57 20.89 -1.87 -3.65
CA TYR A 57 20.44 -2.42 -2.38
C TYR A 57 21.44 -3.51 -1.87
N PRO A 58 21.77 -3.57 -0.57
CA PRO A 58 21.16 -2.83 0.55
C PRO A 58 21.75 -1.45 0.85
N ASP A 59 22.82 -1.05 0.20
CA ASP A 59 23.53 0.22 0.47
C ASP A 59 22.83 1.45 -0.14
N GLY A 60 21.87 1.21 -1.04
CA GLY A 60 21.05 2.22 -1.70
C GLY A 60 19.81 1.61 -2.35
N TRP A 61 19.25 2.29 -3.36
CA TRP A 61 18.02 1.86 -4.04
C TRP A 61 18.07 1.94 -5.56
N ALA A 62 19.25 2.04 -6.16
CA ALA A 62 19.39 2.19 -7.61
C ALA A 62 18.76 1.04 -8.40
N ASN A 63 18.79 -0.17 -7.85
CA ASN A 63 18.37 -1.40 -8.49
C ASN A 63 17.03 -1.97 -7.98
N ILE A 64 16.27 -1.24 -7.15
CA ILE A 64 14.97 -1.71 -6.63
C ILE A 64 13.83 -0.75 -6.95
N ASP A 65 12.62 -1.30 -7.08
CA ASP A 65 11.36 -0.56 -7.08
C ASP A 65 10.76 -0.59 -5.65
N PRO A 66 10.77 0.52 -4.90
CA PRO A 66 10.34 0.52 -3.51
C PRO A 66 8.82 0.30 -3.36
N LEU A 67 8.01 0.71 -4.34
CA LEU A 67 6.57 0.48 -4.32
C LEU A 67 6.24 -1.00 -4.50
N LEU A 68 6.77 -1.62 -5.55
CA LEU A 68 6.52 -3.03 -5.85
C LEU A 68 7.17 -3.96 -4.83
N SER A 69 8.37 -3.65 -4.35
CA SER A 69 9.04 -4.41 -3.30
C SER A 69 8.21 -4.48 -2.03
N TYR A 70 7.59 -3.37 -1.63
CA TYR A 70 6.68 -3.36 -0.48
C TYR A 70 5.34 -4.05 -0.78
N LYS A 71 4.67 -3.66 -1.87
CA LYS A 71 3.31 -4.07 -2.21
C LYS A 71 3.19 -5.58 -2.42
N SER A 72 4.15 -6.18 -3.12
CA SER A 72 4.15 -7.61 -3.46
C SER A 72 4.16 -8.54 -2.25
N ASN A 73 4.61 -8.07 -1.10
CA ASN A 73 4.51 -8.82 0.15
C ASN A 73 3.07 -9.07 0.61
N PHE A 74 2.10 -8.25 0.17
CA PHE A 74 0.74 -8.25 0.71
C PHE A 74 -0.34 -8.60 -0.30
N ASP A 75 -0.09 -8.37 -1.59
CA ASP A 75 -1.12 -8.41 -2.63
C ASP A 75 -1.24 -9.76 -3.35
N GLY A 76 -0.49 -10.78 -2.90
CA GLY A 76 -0.47 -12.11 -3.51
C GLY A 76 0.46 -12.26 -4.71
N SER A 77 1.19 -11.21 -5.11
CA SER A 77 2.19 -11.29 -6.18
C SER A 77 3.32 -12.27 -5.84
N VAL A 78 3.60 -12.45 -4.56
CA VAL A 78 4.57 -13.42 -4.04
C VAL A 78 3.86 -14.46 -3.19
N GLN A 79 4.03 -15.72 -3.53
CA GLN A 79 3.54 -16.83 -2.71
C GLN A 79 4.28 -16.86 -1.37
N GLY A 80 3.57 -17.13 -0.27
CA GLY A 80 4.16 -17.16 1.06
C GLY A 80 5.39 -18.06 1.18
N SER A 81 5.35 -19.24 0.55
CA SER A 81 6.49 -20.20 0.53
C SER A 81 7.74 -19.71 -0.23
N LYS A 82 7.61 -18.63 -1.01
CA LYS A 82 8.70 -18.03 -1.80
C LYS A 82 9.05 -16.63 -1.32
N ASN A 83 8.42 -16.16 -0.23
CA ASN A 83 8.64 -14.82 0.29
C ASN A 83 9.74 -14.86 1.38
N PRO A 84 10.92 -14.31 1.13
CA PRO A 84 12.03 -14.37 2.09
C PRO A 84 11.80 -13.47 3.32
N GLU A 85 10.83 -12.55 3.28
CA GLU A 85 10.46 -11.76 4.46
C GLU A 85 9.55 -12.51 5.44
N LEU A 86 8.83 -13.55 4.98
CA LEU A 86 7.82 -14.20 5.80
C LEU A 86 8.45 -15.10 6.86
N ILE A 87 8.33 -14.70 8.14
CA ILE A 87 8.76 -15.50 9.29
C ILE A 87 7.60 -16.35 9.80
N PHE A 88 6.42 -15.73 9.97
CA PHE A 88 5.25 -16.41 10.50
C PHE A 88 3.97 -15.95 9.80
N THR A 89 3.12 -16.91 9.45
CA THR A 89 1.80 -16.66 8.87
C THR A 89 0.70 -17.24 9.75
N ARG A 90 -0.44 -16.57 9.78
CA ARG A 90 -1.65 -17.12 10.39
C ARG A 90 -2.36 -18.00 9.38
N THR A 91 -2.76 -19.18 9.83
CA THR A 91 -3.71 -20.01 9.08
C THR A 91 -5.14 -19.50 9.28
N SER A 92 -6.04 -19.79 8.34
CA SER A 92 -7.46 -19.46 8.47
C SER A 92 -8.05 -20.11 9.72
N ASP A 93 -8.70 -19.32 10.56
CA ASP A 93 -9.35 -19.76 11.80
C ASP A 93 -10.88 -19.69 11.71
N GLY A 94 -11.43 -19.50 10.50
CA GLY A 94 -12.86 -19.35 10.26
C GLY A 94 -13.41 -17.93 10.50
N THR A 95 -12.57 -16.96 10.90
CA THR A 95 -13.00 -15.57 11.09
C THR A 95 -12.90 -14.72 9.82
N GLY A 96 -12.57 -15.33 8.72
CA GLY A 96 -12.37 -14.70 7.43
C GLY A 96 -10.92 -14.68 7.00
N THR A 97 -10.70 -14.45 5.73
CA THR A 97 -9.39 -14.39 5.09
C THR A 97 -9.05 -12.95 4.69
N ILE A 98 -7.79 -12.71 4.31
CA ILE A 98 -7.40 -11.43 3.70
C ILE A 98 -8.24 -11.12 2.45
N ASN A 99 -8.65 -12.14 1.70
CA ASN A 99 -9.52 -11.96 0.53
C ASN A 99 -10.91 -11.44 0.92
N ASP A 100 -11.46 -11.90 2.06
CA ASP A 100 -12.73 -11.38 2.58
C ASP A 100 -12.60 -9.92 3.01
N TRP A 101 -11.50 -9.56 3.67
CA TRP A 101 -11.19 -8.16 4.01
C TRP A 101 -11.06 -7.29 2.76
N MET A 102 -10.40 -7.79 1.72
CA MET A 102 -10.32 -7.08 0.45
C MET A 102 -11.68 -6.85 -0.17
N TYR A 103 -12.57 -7.85 -0.12
CA TYR A 103 -13.94 -7.67 -0.61
C TYR A 103 -14.68 -6.54 0.11
N GLN A 104 -14.44 -6.38 1.43
CA GLN A 104 -15.02 -5.26 2.18
C GLN A 104 -14.40 -3.91 1.79
N ALA A 105 -13.18 -3.88 1.28
CA ALA A 105 -12.47 -2.67 0.87
C ALA A 105 -12.74 -2.27 -0.58
N LEU A 106 -13.01 -3.25 -1.46
CA LEU A 106 -13.25 -3.01 -2.89
C LEU A 106 -14.45 -2.07 -3.11
N PRO A 107 -14.37 -1.12 -4.05
CA PRO A 107 -15.48 -0.26 -4.45
C PRO A 107 -16.69 -1.04 -5.00
N ARG A 108 -17.88 -0.49 -4.86
CA ARG A 108 -19.10 -1.05 -5.46
C ARG A 108 -19.02 -1.10 -6.97
N THR A 109 -18.43 -0.10 -7.60
CA THR A 109 -18.23 -0.04 -9.07
C THR A 109 -17.55 -1.31 -9.61
N ILE A 110 -16.71 -1.96 -8.80
CA ILE A 110 -16.05 -3.23 -9.15
C ILE A 110 -16.54 -4.39 -8.27
N SER A 111 -17.81 -4.37 -7.88
CA SER A 111 -18.54 -5.42 -7.16
C SER A 111 -18.00 -5.72 -5.75
N GLY A 112 -17.43 -4.73 -5.07
CA GLY A 112 -17.07 -4.80 -3.66
C GLY A 112 -18.13 -4.26 -2.72
N ASN A 113 -17.87 -4.34 -1.42
CA ASN A 113 -18.79 -3.87 -0.37
C ASN A 113 -18.54 -2.42 0.08
N ASN A 114 -17.39 -1.83 -0.23
CA ASN A 114 -17.06 -0.43 0.05
C ASN A 114 -17.22 -0.03 1.54
N ARG A 115 -16.89 -0.93 2.48
CA ARG A 115 -17.16 -0.79 3.92
C ARG A 115 -15.96 -0.44 4.77
N LEU A 116 -14.73 -0.74 4.33
CA LEU A 116 -13.53 -0.46 5.11
C LEU A 116 -13.08 0.98 4.91
N CYS A 117 -12.94 1.70 6.03
CA CYS A 117 -12.47 3.08 6.06
C CYS A 117 -11.10 3.16 6.72
N VAL A 118 -10.25 4.02 6.18
CA VAL A 118 -8.97 4.39 6.79
C VAL A 118 -9.12 5.74 7.49
N THR A 119 -8.59 5.87 8.70
CA THR A 119 -8.65 7.13 9.43
C THR A 119 -7.64 8.14 8.88
N GLN A 120 -7.94 9.43 8.99
CA GLN A 120 -6.99 10.50 8.64
C GLN A 120 -5.69 10.38 9.44
N LYS A 121 -5.75 9.93 10.70
CA LYS A 121 -4.56 9.68 11.52
C LYS A 121 -3.63 8.65 10.87
N GLN A 122 -4.17 7.55 10.33
CA GLN A 122 -3.39 6.54 9.62
C GLN A 122 -2.79 7.11 8.33
N VAL A 123 -3.56 7.89 7.57
CA VAL A 123 -3.08 8.56 6.35
C VAL A 123 -1.94 9.52 6.66
N ASN A 124 -2.04 10.27 7.75
CA ASN A 124 -1.01 11.24 8.17
C ASN A 124 0.25 10.57 8.75
N ALA A 125 0.19 9.30 9.12
CA ALA A 125 1.35 8.55 9.61
C ALA A 125 2.34 8.17 8.49
N TYR A 126 1.90 8.17 7.23
CA TYR A 126 2.81 7.97 6.10
C TYR A 126 3.61 9.25 5.83
N ALA A 127 4.88 9.09 5.50
CA ALA A 127 5.79 10.19 5.19
C ALA A 127 5.57 10.75 3.76
N MET A 128 6.28 11.81 3.46
CA MET A 128 6.49 12.28 2.09
C MET A 128 7.51 11.36 1.38
N ASN A 129 7.61 11.48 0.06
CA ASN A 129 8.53 10.66 -0.74
C ASN A 129 10.02 10.94 -0.47
N ASP A 130 10.33 12.02 0.21
CA ASP A 130 11.68 12.38 0.68
C ASP A 130 11.96 11.99 2.13
N GLY A 131 11.04 11.26 2.77
CA GLY A 131 11.16 10.76 4.14
C GLY A 131 10.72 11.74 5.23
N ARG A 132 10.46 13.01 4.90
CA ARG A 132 9.95 13.99 5.88
C ARG A 132 8.54 13.63 6.34
N THR A 133 8.22 13.97 7.56
CA THR A 133 6.84 13.94 8.05
C THR A 133 5.99 14.98 7.32
N ILE A 134 4.66 14.79 7.32
CA ILE A 134 3.72 15.79 6.78
C ILE A 134 3.91 17.16 7.44
N SER A 135 4.18 17.18 8.75
CA SER A 135 4.38 18.43 9.50
C SER A 135 5.61 19.19 9.02
N GLU A 136 6.73 18.50 8.81
CA GLU A 136 7.95 19.10 8.28
C GLU A 136 7.76 19.63 6.87
N ALA A 137 7.10 18.85 5.99
CA ALA A 137 6.82 19.27 4.63
C ALA A 137 5.81 20.44 4.55
N ALA A 138 4.86 20.50 5.46
CA ALA A 138 3.92 21.63 5.55
C ALA A 138 4.65 22.95 5.94
N ASN A 139 5.64 22.86 6.82
CA ASN A 139 6.43 24.04 7.22
C ASN A 139 7.27 24.62 6.07
N THR A 140 7.62 23.81 5.07
CA THR A 140 8.35 24.24 3.86
C THR A 140 7.45 24.54 2.67
N GLY A 141 6.12 24.32 2.81
CA GLY A 141 5.16 24.50 1.72
C GLY A 141 5.11 23.36 0.70
N ASP A 142 5.82 22.26 0.93
CA ASP A 142 5.82 21.09 0.05
C ASP A 142 4.59 20.19 0.22
N TYR A 143 3.97 20.22 1.40
CA TYR A 143 2.70 19.55 1.63
C TYR A 143 1.55 20.54 1.44
N VAL A 144 0.72 20.29 0.42
CA VAL A 144 -0.40 21.17 0.02
C VAL A 144 -1.70 20.43 0.23
N THR A 145 -2.65 21.06 0.94
CA THR A 145 -3.98 20.49 1.26
C THR A 145 -5.11 21.04 0.40
N THR A 146 -4.85 22.04 -0.42
CA THR A 146 -5.82 22.70 -1.28
C THR A 146 -5.50 22.49 -2.74
N GLY A 147 -6.54 22.35 -3.57
CA GLY A 147 -6.41 22.13 -5.01
C GLY A 147 -6.41 20.66 -5.41
N PHE A 148 -6.43 20.44 -6.73
CA PHE A 148 -6.56 19.13 -7.34
C PHE A 148 -5.59 18.98 -8.51
N THR A 149 -5.22 17.76 -8.80
CA THR A 149 -4.46 17.38 -10.00
C THR A 149 -5.28 17.62 -11.26
N THR A 150 -4.61 17.84 -12.39
CA THR A 150 -5.24 18.15 -13.69
C THR A 150 -4.88 17.15 -14.79
N GLU A 151 -3.81 16.37 -14.64
CA GLU A 151 -3.39 15.38 -15.63
C GLU A 151 -4.35 14.20 -15.68
N ALA A 152 -4.71 13.76 -16.89
CA ALA A 152 -5.54 12.58 -17.05
C ALA A 152 -4.82 11.31 -16.61
N TYR A 153 -5.61 10.27 -16.29
CA TYR A 153 -5.06 8.94 -16.08
C TYR A 153 -4.29 8.45 -17.32
N SER A 154 -3.14 7.88 -17.09
CA SER A 154 -2.34 7.17 -18.08
C SER A 154 -1.49 6.12 -17.38
N GLU A 155 -0.89 5.21 -18.13
CA GLU A 155 0.08 4.25 -17.55
C GLU A 155 1.27 4.96 -16.88
N ASN A 156 1.57 6.19 -17.33
CA ASN A 156 2.58 7.04 -16.73
C ASN A 156 2.08 7.91 -15.56
N ASN A 157 0.78 8.01 -15.33
CA ASN A 157 0.19 8.72 -14.20
C ASN A 157 -0.95 7.89 -13.57
N PRO A 158 -0.67 6.69 -13.02
CA PRO A 158 -1.70 5.80 -12.52
C PRO A 158 -2.22 6.20 -11.12
N PHE A 159 -1.50 7.05 -10.39
CA PHE A 159 -1.80 7.32 -8.99
C PHE A 159 -2.44 8.68 -8.76
N LEU A 160 -2.10 9.67 -9.57
CA LEU A 160 -2.57 11.06 -9.41
C LEU A 160 -3.30 11.57 -10.66
N PRO A 161 -4.30 10.84 -11.18
CA PRO A 161 -5.09 11.33 -12.30
C PRO A 161 -5.83 12.61 -11.91
N ALA A 162 -6.42 13.30 -12.89
CA ALA A 162 -7.15 14.55 -12.65
C ALA A 162 -8.19 14.41 -11.53
N LYS A 163 -8.45 15.48 -10.80
CA LYS A 163 -9.41 15.58 -9.68
C LYS A 163 -9.00 14.85 -8.39
N VAL A 164 -7.75 14.44 -8.27
CA VAL A 164 -7.19 13.95 -7.00
C VAL A 164 -6.68 15.13 -6.18
N SER A 165 -6.97 15.16 -4.88
CA SER A 165 -6.49 16.22 -3.99
C SER A 165 -4.96 16.26 -3.92
N LEU A 166 -4.38 17.46 -3.95
CA LEU A 166 -2.94 17.66 -3.85
C LEU A 166 -2.35 17.19 -2.52
N MET A 167 -3.16 16.96 -1.49
CA MET A 167 -2.71 16.37 -0.22
C MET A 167 -2.16 14.94 -0.37
N TYR A 168 -2.47 14.27 -1.47
CA TYR A 168 -1.98 12.92 -1.78
C TYR A 168 -0.76 12.92 -2.69
N ASN A 169 -0.30 14.10 -3.14
CA ASN A 169 0.88 14.23 -3.98
C ASN A 169 2.17 14.06 -3.16
N LYS A 170 3.23 13.58 -3.82
CA LYS A 170 4.58 13.39 -3.24
C LYS A 170 4.61 12.56 -1.96
N ARG A 171 3.68 11.60 -1.79
CA ARG A 171 3.70 10.70 -0.63
C ARG A 171 4.67 9.54 -0.86
N GLU A 172 5.12 8.90 0.22
CA GLU A 172 5.98 7.73 0.15
C GLU A 172 5.33 6.55 -0.58
N PRO A 173 6.09 5.62 -1.18
CA PRO A 173 5.55 4.47 -1.91
C PRO A 173 4.57 3.61 -1.10
N ARG A 174 4.82 3.43 0.21
CA ARG A 174 3.93 2.66 1.10
C ARG A 174 2.53 3.26 1.22
N PHE A 175 2.40 4.59 1.10
CA PHE A 175 1.11 5.26 1.07
C PHE A 175 0.28 4.79 -0.15
N TYR A 176 0.84 4.90 -1.35
CA TYR A 176 0.14 4.52 -2.58
C TYR A 176 -0.15 3.02 -2.66
N ALA A 177 0.69 2.19 -2.05
CA ALA A 177 0.45 0.76 -1.97
C ALA A 177 -0.67 0.38 -1.00
N SER A 178 -0.92 1.20 0.03
CA SER A 178 -1.78 0.83 1.15
C SER A 178 -3.11 1.55 1.21
N ILE A 179 -3.20 2.75 0.64
CA ILE A 179 -4.36 3.66 0.77
C ILE A 179 -4.97 3.92 -0.60
N ALA A 180 -6.28 3.69 -0.70
CA ALA A 180 -7.10 4.22 -1.78
C ALA A 180 -7.81 5.48 -1.27
N TYR A 181 -7.59 6.58 -1.95
CA TYR A 181 -8.14 7.90 -1.65
C TYR A 181 -9.14 8.31 -2.73
N ASN A 182 -9.89 9.36 -2.46
CA ASN A 182 -10.87 9.88 -3.41
C ASN A 182 -10.21 10.26 -4.75
N GLY A 183 -10.66 9.64 -5.82
CA GLY A 183 -10.10 9.77 -7.17
C GLY A 183 -8.97 8.78 -7.51
N SER A 184 -8.60 7.87 -6.61
CA SER A 184 -7.63 6.80 -6.94
C SER A 184 -8.21 5.81 -7.96
N VAL A 185 -7.32 5.21 -8.75
CA VAL A 185 -7.70 4.21 -9.77
C VAL A 185 -7.64 2.80 -9.17
N TRP A 186 -8.63 2.00 -9.55
CA TRP A 186 -8.67 0.57 -9.29
C TRP A 186 -8.60 -0.15 -10.63
N GLU A 187 -7.55 -0.92 -10.80
CA GLU A 187 -7.15 -1.50 -12.09
C GLU A 187 -8.11 -2.61 -12.54
N ALA A 188 -8.47 -3.54 -11.63
CA ALA A 188 -9.38 -4.66 -11.85
C ALA A 188 -9.10 -5.40 -13.18
N ALA A 189 -7.81 -5.68 -13.47
CA ALA A 189 -7.36 -6.10 -14.78
C ALA A 189 -7.92 -7.46 -15.22
N SER A 190 -8.29 -8.35 -14.27
CA SER A 190 -8.92 -9.63 -14.58
C SER A 190 -10.39 -9.51 -14.98
N ALA A 191 -11.03 -8.34 -14.84
CA ALA A 191 -12.40 -8.17 -15.30
C ALA A 191 -12.49 -8.44 -16.81
N SER A 192 -13.45 -9.25 -17.25
CA SER A 192 -13.64 -9.56 -18.67
C SER A 192 -14.07 -8.33 -19.47
N GLU A 193 -14.92 -7.49 -18.87
CA GLU A 193 -15.45 -6.28 -19.50
C GLU A 193 -14.52 -5.07 -19.29
N PRO A 194 -14.04 -4.43 -20.37
CA PRO A 194 -13.14 -3.25 -20.29
C PRO A 194 -13.70 -2.09 -19.45
N ARG A 195 -15.03 -1.95 -19.40
CA ARG A 195 -15.69 -0.88 -18.62
C ARG A 195 -15.46 -0.97 -17.11
N TYR A 196 -15.01 -2.11 -16.60
CA TYR A 196 -14.69 -2.28 -15.17
C TYR A 196 -13.21 -2.14 -14.88
N ARG A 197 -12.38 -1.99 -15.91
CA ARG A 197 -10.92 -1.85 -15.75
C ARG A 197 -10.53 -0.40 -15.59
N ASN A 198 -9.47 -0.16 -14.78
CA ASN A 198 -8.88 1.16 -14.57
C ASN A 198 -9.89 2.24 -14.16
N GLN A 199 -10.79 1.87 -13.24
CA GLN A 199 -11.83 2.78 -12.80
C GLN A 199 -11.29 3.80 -11.82
N GLN A 200 -11.45 5.11 -12.12
CA GLN A 200 -11.21 6.18 -11.17
C GLN A 200 -12.40 6.32 -10.23
N ILE A 201 -12.20 6.06 -8.95
CA ILE A 201 -13.26 5.94 -7.96
C ILE A 201 -13.38 7.20 -7.10
N PHE A 202 -14.60 7.71 -6.98
CA PHE A 202 -14.92 8.87 -6.16
C PHE A 202 -15.89 8.51 -5.04
N TYR A 203 -15.58 8.94 -3.82
CA TYR A 203 -16.32 8.61 -2.59
C TYR A 203 -17.20 9.76 -2.08
N TYR A 204 -17.34 10.84 -2.82
CA TYR A 204 -18.21 11.94 -2.40
C TYR A 204 -19.69 11.63 -2.70
N ARG A 205 -20.57 12.34 -1.99
CA ARG A 205 -22.02 12.14 -2.11
C ARG A 205 -22.49 12.29 -3.56
N GLY A 206 -23.32 11.34 -4.01
CA GLY A 206 -23.89 11.33 -5.35
C GLY A 206 -23.09 10.53 -6.38
N THR A 207 -21.88 10.07 -6.04
CA THR A 207 -21.14 9.11 -6.89
C THR A 207 -21.52 7.67 -6.55
N GLU A 208 -21.24 6.70 -7.46
CA GLU A 208 -21.56 5.29 -7.26
C GLU A 208 -20.97 4.74 -5.95
N ASP A 209 -19.74 5.12 -5.62
CA ASP A 209 -19.04 4.64 -4.43
C ASP A 209 -19.16 5.59 -3.22
N GLY A 210 -19.81 6.73 -3.39
CA GLY A 210 -20.16 7.65 -2.32
C GLY A 210 -21.51 7.34 -1.68
N LYS A 211 -21.93 8.16 -0.72
CA LYS A 211 -23.26 8.03 -0.11
C LYS A 211 -24.36 8.35 -1.12
N GLN A 212 -25.19 7.38 -1.40
CA GLN A 212 -26.35 7.51 -2.31
C GLN A 212 -27.62 7.07 -1.59
N GLY A 213 -28.55 7.99 -1.33
CA GLY A 213 -29.88 7.67 -0.84
C GLY A 213 -29.89 6.64 0.30
N PHE A 214 -30.43 5.45 0.03
CA PHE A 214 -30.51 4.32 0.96
C PHE A 214 -29.25 3.43 1.01
N LYS A 215 -28.30 3.62 0.08
CA LYS A 215 -27.02 2.89 0.11
C LYS A 215 -26.11 3.52 1.15
N GLU A 216 -26.03 2.88 2.32
CA GLU A 216 -25.20 3.37 3.43
C GLU A 216 -23.74 2.93 3.35
N GLU A 217 -23.44 1.94 2.50
CA GLU A 217 -22.12 1.35 2.34
C GLU A 217 -21.21 2.28 1.53
N CYS A 218 -20.53 3.17 2.23
CA CYS A 218 -19.56 4.08 1.65
C CYS A 218 -18.42 4.34 2.65
N PRO A 219 -17.18 4.57 2.19
CA PRO A 219 -16.09 4.93 3.12
C PRO A 219 -16.35 6.34 3.66
N LEU A 220 -16.77 6.40 4.94
CA LEU A 220 -17.14 7.64 5.62
C LEU A 220 -16.01 8.69 5.65
N THR A 221 -14.77 8.24 5.57
CA THR A 221 -13.59 9.11 5.55
C THR A 221 -13.17 9.52 4.13
N GLY A 222 -13.83 8.98 3.08
CA GLY A 222 -13.40 9.16 1.69
C GLY A 222 -12.11 8.43 1.33
N MET A 223 -11.66 7.51 2.18
CA MET A 223 -10.44 6.72 2.01
C MET A 223 -10.69 5.29 2.45
N THR A 224 -10.10 4.33 1.73
CA THR A 224 -10.22 2.90 2.04
C THR A 224 -8.88 2.19 1.97
N LEU A 225 -8.85 0.94 2.41
CA LEU A 225 -7.66 0.10 2.42
C LEU A 225 -7.37 -0.44 1.01
N LYS A 226 -6.13 -0.27 0.52
CA LYS A 226 -5.64 -0.85 -0.75
C LYS A 226 -4.43 -1.80 -0.54
N LYS A 227 -3.95 -1.98 0.67
CA LYS A 227 -2.72 -2.70 1.01
C LYS A 227 -2.66 -4.14 0.45
N PHE A 228 -3.80 -4.82 0.44
CA PHE A 228 -3.89 -6.22 0.00
C PHE A 228 -4.43 -6.37 -1.42
N TYR A 229 -4.67 -5.26 -2.11
CA TYR A 229 -5.24 -5.27 -3.45
C TYR A 229 -4.16 -5.54 -4.50
N ASN A 230 -4.38 -6.57 -5.31
CA ASN A 230 -3.61 -6.82 -6.53
C ASN A 230 -4.30 -6.14 -7.72
N SER A 231 -3.53 -5.63 -8.67
CA SER A 231 -4.09 -4.99 -9.88
C SER A 231 -4.98 -5.93 -10.72
N GLU A 232 -4.80 -7.23 -10.59
CA GLU A 232 -5.66 -8.24 -11.22
C GLU A 232 -6.97 -8.46 -10.47
N ASP A 233 -7.08 -8.11 -9.20
CA ASP A 233 -8.25 -8.42 -8.39
C ASP A 233 -9.51 -7.78 -8.95
N SER A 234 -10.51 -8.60 -9.26
CA SER A 234 -11.84 -8.19 -9.69
C SER A 234 -12.88 -9.21 -9.26
N ARG A 235 -14.06 -8.75 -8.88
CA ARG A 235 -15.25 -9.57 -8.64
C ARG A 235 -16.34 -9.34 -9.66
N THR A 236 -16.05 -8.54 -10.69
CA THR A 236 -16.97 -8.33 -11.79
C THR A 236 -16.80 -9.43 -12.83
N ASP A 237 -17.90 -9.83 -13.44
CA ASP A 237 -18.01 -10.57 -14.71
C ASP A 237 -16.77 -11.40 -15.11
N GLY A 238 -16.63 -12.60 -14.54
CA GLY A 238 -15.53 -13.51 -14.88
C GLY A 238 -14.15 -13.10 -14.36
N GLY A 239 -14.06 -12.02 -13.59
CA GLY A 239 -12.85 -11.65 -12.88
C GLY A 239 -12.54 -12.61 -11.72
N TYR A 240 -11.32 -12.55 -11.21
CA TYR A 240 -10.86 -13.36 -10.09
C TYR A 240 -10.10 -12.50 -9.07
N VAL A 241 -9.93 -13.04 -7.88
CA VAL A 241 -9.13 -12.46 -6.81
C VAL A 241 -7.94 -13.36 -6.54
N ILE A 242 -6.74 -12.81 -6.60
CA ILE A 242 -5.51 -13.53 -6.29
C ILE A 242 -5.49 -13.86 -4.80
N GLU A 243 -5.13 -15.09 -4.46
CA GLU A 243 -4.97 -15.52 -3.07
C GLU A 243 -3.79 -14.81 -2.41
N LYS A 244 -3.99 -14.35 -1.18
CA LYS A 244 -2.99 -13.62 -0.40
C LYS A 244 -2.55 -14.41 0.82
N THR A 245 -1.29 -14.30 1.14
CA THR A 245 -0.75 -14.85 2.39
C THR A 245 -0.88 -13.83 3.52
N GLU A 246 -1.47 -14.24 4.63
CA GLU A 246 -1.55 -13.39 5.82
C GLU A 246 -0.21 -13.42 6.57
N MET A 247 0.55 -12.34 6.46
CA MET A 247 1.83 -12.19 7.14
C MET A 247 1.60 -11.67 8.56
N THR A 248 1.85 -12.50 9.55
CA THR A 248 1.73 -12.12 10.97
C THR A 248 3.04 -11.53 11.49
N ILE A 249 4.19 -12.11 11.11
CA ILE A 249 5.52 -11.60 11.43
C ILE A 249 6.37 -11.70 10.17
N ARG A 250 7.02 -10.63 9.80
CA ARG A 250 7.95 -10.58 8.68
C ARG A 250 9.29 -9.94 9.11
N TYR A 251 10.34 -10.24 8.38
CA TYR A 251 11.70 -9.82 8.70
C TYR A 251 11.85 -8.29 8.78
N ALA A 252 11.15 -7.54 7.92
CA ALA A 252 11.14 -6.08 7.97
C ALA A 252 10.61 -5.47 9.29
N GLU A 253 9.89 -6.24 10.11
CA GLU A 253 9.38 -5.81 11.42
C GLU A 253 10.37 -6.10 12.55
N ILE A 254 11.38 -6.90 12.26
CA ILE A 254 12.46 -7.25 13.19
C ILE A 254 13.64 -6.27 13.07
N LEU A 255 13.86 -5.71 11.86
CA LEU A 255 14.93 -4.73 11.58
C LEU A 255 14.65 -3.37 12.23
#